data_0c2b14acb1f4b621c4545484ff15ecc0
#
_entry.id   0c2b14acb1f4b621c4545484ff15ecc0
#
_cell.length_a   1.000
_cell.length_b   1.000
_cell.length_c   1.000
_cell.angle_alpha   90.00
_cell.angle_beta   90.00
_cell.angle_gamma   90.00
#
_symmetry.space_group_name_H-M   'P 1'
#
loop_
_entity.id
_entity.type
_entity.pdbx_description
1 polymer ?
#
loop_
_entity_poly.entity_id
_entity_poly.type
_entity_poly.pdbx_seq_one_letter_code
_entity_poly.pdbx_strand_id
1 'polypeptide(L)'
;MNRDLYIKENVNEHEYEMHRHVYKLNVVKTPKIIAYDRESKVMIMERIPLMNVSDYYGEEEEKVPSAIFTQVRDIVKTLYKNNIIYPDITGYNFLEFNKNVMWVVDFEHAQFKPHLNDTFVEKFIRDPAMNKWNPEFK
;
A
#
# COMPACT_ATOMS: atom_id res chain seq x y z
N MET A 1 -7.47 -15.65 19.50
CA MET A 1 -6.16 -15.12 19.89
C MET A 1 -5.91 -13.80 19.20
N ASN A 2 -5.62 -12.77 19.97
CA ASN A 2 -5.50 -11.41 19.45
C ASN A 2 -4.16 -11.13 18.78
N ARG A 3 -3.19 -12.04 18.91
CA ARG A 3 -1.88 -11.85 18.26
C ARG A 3 -1.96 -11.79 16.75
N ASP A 4 -3.06 -12.27 16.18
CA ASP A 4 -3.26 -12.26 14.74
C ASP A 4 -3.99 -11.02 14.25
N LEU A 5 -4.18 -10.06 15.13
CA LEU A 5 -4.86 -8.82 14.80
C LEU A 5 -3.91 -7.64 14.86
N TYR A 6 -4.14 -6.68 13.99
CA TYR A 6 -3.44 -5.41 13.98
C TYR A 6 -4.43 -4.29 14.25
N ILE A 7 -4.13 -3.45 15.23
CA ILE A 7 -5.00 -2.34 15.63
C ILE A 7 -4.36 -1.04 15.14
N LYS A 8 -5.05 -0.32 14.27
CA LYS A 8 -4.58 0.95 13.74
C LYS A 8 -5.47 2.06 14.26
N GLU A 9 -4.84 3.11 14.83
CA GLU A 9 -5.54 4.27 15.34
C GLU A 9 -5.52 5.41 14.32
N ASN A 10 -6.37 6.41 14.54
CA ASN A 10 -6.46 7.60 13.71
C ASN A 10 -6.77 7.29 12.25
N VAL A 11 -7.63 6.29 12.02
CA VAL A 11 -8.07 5.91 10.68
C VAL A 11 -9.34 6.68 10.37
N ASN A 12 -9.29 7.58 9.40
CA ASN A 12 -10.49 8.31 9.00
C ASN A 12 -11.37 7.45 8.10
N GLU A 13 -12.59 7.93 7.86
CA GLU A 13 -13.57 7.16 7.11
C GLU A 13 -13.11 6.92 5.66
N HIS A 14 -12.42 7.89 5.07
CA HIS A 14 -11.89 7.75 3.71
C HIS A 14 -10.90 6.59 3.61
N GLU A 15 -9.96 6.48 4.55
CA GLU A 15 -8.99 5.39 4.57
C GLU A 15 -9.71 4.05 4.70
N TYR A 16 -10.67 3.97 5.61
CA TYR A 16 -11.43 2.74 5.83
C TYR A 16 -12.18 2.32 4.57
N GLU A 17 -12.91 3.26 3.95
CA GLU A 17 -13.71 2.95 2.76
C GLU A 17 -12.83 2.55 1.58
N MET A 18 -11.71 3.22 1.39
CA MET A 18 -10.78 2.87 0.31
C MET A 18 -10.16 1.49 0.53
N HIS A 19 -9.72 1.20 1.76
CA HIS A 19 -9.14 -0.10 2.09
C HIS A 19 -10.17 -1.21 1.84
N ARG A 20 -11.41 -1.00 2.30
CA ARG A 20 -12.50 -1.94 2.13
C ARG A 20 -12.78 -2.19 0.65
N HIS A 21 -12.79 -1.12 -0.15
CA HIS A 21 -13.01 -1.21 -1.59
C HIS A 21 -11.91 -2.04 -2.27
N VAL A 22 -10.66 -1.76 -1.96
CA VAL A 22 -9.52 -2.48 -2.53
C VAL A 22 -9.58 -3.97 -2.15
N TYR A 23 -9.89 -4.26 -0.91
CA TYR A 23 -10.01 -5.63 -0.45
C TYR A 23 -11.08 -6.38 -1.25
N LYS A 24 -12.23 -5.74 -1.47
CA LYS A 24 -13.33 -6.36 -2.21
C LYS A 24 -13.02 -6.57 -3.69
N LEU A 25 -12.23 -5.69 -4.29
CA LEU A 25 -11.79 -5.88 -5.67
C LEU A 25 -10.95 -7.13 -5.84
N ASN A 26 -10.21 -7.50 -4.81
CA ASN A 26 -9.38 -8.71 -4.78
C ASN A 26 -8.40 -8.79 -5.96
N VAL A 27 -7.83 -7.64 -6.32
CA VAL A 27 -6.83 -7.57 -7.41
C VAL A 27 -5.42 -7.42 -6.89
N VAL A 28 -5.27 -7.04 -5.61
CA VAL A 28 -3.98 -6.99 -4.91
C VAL A 28 -4.17 -7.58 -3.52
N LYS A 29 -3.06 -7.96 -2.87
CA LYS A 29 -3.10 -8.50 -1.52
C LYS A 29 -3.11 -7.36 -0.52
N THR A 30 -4.14 -7.29 0.31
CA THR A 30 -4.22 -6.32 1.40
C THR A 30 -4.94 -6.96 2.58
N PRO A 31 -4.64 -6.55 3.83
CA PRO A 31 -5.23 -7.19 5.00
C PRO A 31 -6.75 -7.08 5.04
N LYS A 32 -7.39 -8.12 5.53
CA LYS A 32 -8.83 -8.12 5.75
C LYS A 32 -9.16 -7.22 6.94
N ILE A 33 -10.16 -6.35 6.78
CA ILE A 33 -10.66 -5.53 7.87
C ILE A 33 -11.63 -6.37 8.70
N ILE A 34 -11.39 -6.42 10.00
CA ILE A 34 -12.23 -7.16 10.95
C ILE A 34 -13.31 -6.24 11.52
N ALA A 35 -12.95 -5.01 11.89
CA ALA A 35 -13.89 -4.07 12.47
C ALA A 35 -13.38 -2.64 12.31
N TYR A 36 -14.29 -1.69 12.30
CA TYR A 36 -13.95 -0.27 12.27
C TYR A 36 -14.95 0.51 13.10
N ASP A 37 -14.43 1.31 14.02
CA ASP A 37 -15.25 2.20 14.85
C ASP A 37 -15.03 3.64 14.39
N ARG A 38 -16.10 4.23 13.84
CA ARG A 38 -16.05 5.59 13.31
C ARG A 38 -15.83 6.66 14.38
N GLU A 39 -16.33 6.41 15.58
CA GLU A 39 -16.20 7.41 16.65
C GLU A 39 -14.77 7.49 17.17
N SER A 40 -14.17 6.36 17.49
CA SER A 40 -12.80 6.31 17.99
C SER A 40 -11.76 6.35 16.87
N LYS A 41 -12.17 6.14 15.62
CA LYS A 41 -11.29 6.07 14.45
C LYS A 41 -10.27 4.95 14.59
N VAL A 42 -10.70 3.83 15.15
CA VAL A 42 -9.86 2.64 15.32
C VAL A 42 -10.29 1.57 14.33
N MET A 43 -9.34 1.04 13.58
CA MET A 43 -9.57 -0.05 12.64
C MET A 43 -8.80 -1.29 13.10
N ILE A 44 -9.50 -2.42 13.13
CA ILE A 44 -8.89 -3.70 13.46
C ILE A 44 -8.84 -4.53 12.19
N MET A 45 -7.69 -5.06 11.87
CA MET A 45 -7.51 -5.87 10.68
C MET A 45 -6.64 -7.08 10.99
N GLU A 46 -6.61 -8.04 10.09
CA GLU A 46 -5.71 -9.17 10.27
C GLU A 46 -4.26 -8.69 10.23
N ARG A 47 -3.43 -9.32 11.02
CA ARG A 47 -1.99 -9.03 11.01
C ARG A 47 -1.33 -9.88 9.96
N ILE A 48 -0.56 -9.24 9.09
CA ILE A 48 0.27 -9.94 8.13
C ILE A 48 1.66 -10.05 8.76
N PRO A 49 2.12 -11.26 9.08
CA PRO A 49 3.37 -11.44 9.83
C PRO A 49 4.58 -11.33 8.89
N LEU A 50 4.68 -10.21 8.21
CA LEU A 50 5.72 -9.94 7.23
C LEU A 50 6.36 -8.59 7.52
N MET A 51 7.62 -8.46 7.14
CA MET A 51 8.34 -7.22 7.31
C MET A 51 8.11 -6.31 6.09
N ASN A 52 7.97 -5.01 6.31
CA ASN A 52 7.89 -4.10 5.19
C ASN A 52 9.26 -3.94 4.53
N VAL A 53 9.23 -3.44 3.29
CA VAL A 53 10.43 -3.34 2.46
C VAL A 53 11.51 -2.47 3.11
N SER A 54 11.12 -1.32 3.68
CA SER A 54 12.09 -0.41 4.29
C SER A 54 12.75 -1.00 5.53
N ASP A 55 12.01 -1.75 6.33
CA ASP A 55 12.59 -2.41 7.50
C ASP A 55 13.52 -3.55 7.11
N TYR A 56 13.22 -4.22 6.00
CA TYR A 56 14.02 -5.36 5.57
C TYR A 56 15.30 -4.93 4.83
N TYR A 57 15.18 -4.00 3.88
CA TYR A 57 16.31 -3.60 3.02
C TYR A 57 16.94 -2.28 3.42
N GLY A 58 16.28 -1.48 4.27
CA GLY A 58 16.68 -0.12 4.59
C GLY A 58 15.91 0.89 3.77
N GLU A 59 15.98 2.15 4.18
CA GLU A 59 15.22 3.23 3.54
C GLU A 59 15.82 3.72 2.23
N GLU A 60 17.11 3.44 2.02
CA GLU A 60 17.79 3.90 0.81
C GLU A 60 17.37 3.06 -0.40
N GLU A 61 16.94 3.73 -1.45
CA GLU A 61 16.45 3.09 -2.66
C GLU A 61 17.47 2.16 -3.29
N GLU A 62 18.73 2.54 -3.23
CA GLU A 62 19.82 1.78 -3.83
C GLU A 62 19.99 0.39 -3.22
N LYS A 63 19.53 0.22 -1.98
CA LYS A 63 19.65 -1.05 -1.27
C LYS A 63 18.49 -1.99 -1.54
N VAL A 64 17.46 -1.51 -2.22
CA VAL A 64 16.27 -2.30 -2.52
C VAL A 64 16.46 -2.97 -3.88
N PRO A 65 16.34 -4.31 -3.96
CA PRO A 65 16.46 -5.00 -5.26
C PRO A 65 15.46 -4.49 -6.27
N SER A 66 15.87 -4.40 -7.55
CA SER A 66 14.97 -3.94 -8.60
C SER A 66 13.74 -4.84 -8.75
N ALA A 67 13.87 -6.12 -8.43
CA ALA A 67 12.73 -7.05 -8.47
C ALA A 67 11.63 -6.63 -7.48
N ILE A 68 12.01 -6.04 -6.35
CA ILE A 68 11.04 -5.52 -5.38
C ILE A 68 10.30 -4.32 -5.96
N PHE A 69 11.01 -3.39 -6.59
CA PHE A 69 10.37 -2.25 -7.25
C PHE A 69 9.43 -2.70 -8.37
N THR A 70 9.77 -3.78 -9.08
CA THR A 70 8.90 -4.34 -10.09
C THR A 70 7.58 -4.81 -9.49
N GLN A 71 7.62 -5.49 -8.33
CA GLN A 71 6.41 -5.91 -7.64
C GLN A 71 5.59 -4.73 -7.14
N VAL A 72 6.25 -3.72 -6.57
CA VAL A 72 5.58 -2.49 -6.13
C VAL A 72 4.88 -1.83 -7.32
N ARG A 73 5.59 -1.71 -8.44
CA ARG A 73 5.03 -1.10 -9.65
C ARG A 73 3.82 -1.87 -10.16
N ASP A 74 3.88 -3.19 -10.13
CA ASP A 74 2.75 -4.02 -10.56
C ASP A 74 1.52 -3.77 -9.70
N ILE A 75 1.70 -3.62 -8.38
CA ILE A 75 0.59 -3.31 -7.47
C ILE A 75 0.00 -1.94 -7.79
N VAL A 76 0.84 -0.92 -7.88
CA VAL A 76 0.41 0.46 -8.13
C VAL A 76 -0.30 0.55 -9.49
N LYS A 77 0.24 -0.14 -10.48
CA LYS A 77 -0.34 -0.18 -11.83
C LYS A 77 -1.70 -0.90 -11.84
N THR A 78 -1.81 -2.01 -11.09
CA THR A 78 -3.06 -2.74 -10.99
C THR A 78 -4.14 -1.87 -10.35
N LEU A 79 -3.79 -1.15 -9.29
CA LEU A 79 -4.73 -0.21 -8.67
C LEU A 79 -5.13 0.89 -9.66
N TYR A 80 -4.17 1.44 -10.40
CA TYR A 80 -4.43 2.48 -11.39
C TYR A 80 -5.40 1.99 -12.46
N LYS A 81 -5.26 0.76 -12.92
CA LYS A 81 -6.17 0.16 -13.89
C LYS A 81 -7.58 -0.02 -13.33
N ASN A 82 -7.71 -0.05 -12.02
CA ASN A 82 -9.00 -0.15 -11.33
C ASN A 82 -9.47 1.20 -10.80
N ASN A 83 -9.01 2.28 -11.41
CA ASN A 83 -9.41 3.66 -11.13
C ASN A 83 -8.96 4.17 -9.76
N ILE A 84 -7.90 3.61 -9.20
CA ILE A 84 -7.35 4.03 -7.91
C ILE A 84 -5.94 4.54 -8.10
N ILE A 85 -5.69 5.77 -7.67
CA ILE A 85 -4.35 6.35 -7.65
C ILE A 85 -3.79 6.16 -6.25
N TYR A 86 -2.65 5.46 -6.15
CA TYR A 86 -1.98 5.16 -4.89
C TYR A 86 -0.66 5.92 -4.85
N PRO A 87 -0.63 7.13 -4.25
CA PRO A 87 0.59 7.96 -4.27
C PRO A 87 1.58 7.63 -3.16
N ASP A 88 1.16 6.90 -2.15
CA ASP A 88 1.94 6.66 -0.93
C ASP A 88 2.96 5.55 -1.15
N ILE A 89 3.79 5.70 -2.18
CA ILE A 89 4.75 4.70 -2.64
C ILE A 89 6.01 4.84 -1.79
N THR A 90 6.02 4.15 -0.66
CA THR A 90 7.18 4.05 0.22
C THR A 90 7.40 2.61 0.61
N GLY A 91 8.62 2.28 1.00
CA GLY A 91 8.94 0.91 1.42
C GLY A 91 8.23 0.48 2.69
N TYR A 92 7.64 1.41 3.44
CA TYR A 92 6.88 1.06 4.64
C TYR A 92 5.50 0.50 4.35
N ASN A 93 4.97 0.74 3.16
CA ASN A 93 3.61 0.36 2.80
C ASN A 93 3.51 -0.94 2.01
N PHE A 94 4.61 -1.59 1.77
CA PHE A 94 4.65 -2.84 1.03
C PHE A 94 5.31 -3.92 1.86
N LEU A 95 4.60 -5.04 2.04
CA LEU A 95 5.07 -6.15 2.87
C LEU A 95 5.48 -7.29 1.96
N GLU A 96 6.73 -7.75 2.13
CA GLU A 96 7.28 -8.80 1.30
C GLU A 96 7.01 -10.17 1.91
N PHE A 97 6.34 -11.04 1.17
CA PHE A 97 6.10 -12.42 1.62
C PHE A 97 7.24 -13.33 1.13
N ASN A 98 7.48 -13.32 -0.15
CA ASN A 98 8.61 -13.95 -0.78
C ASN A 98 8.82 -13.21 -2.07
N LYS A 99 9.68 -13.69 -2.94
CA LYS A 99 10.01 -12.93 -4.16
C LYS A 99 8.83 -12.76 -5.12
N ASN A 100 7.72 -13.46 -4.89
CA ASN A 100 6.60 -13.46 -5.84
C ASN A 100 5.30 -12.89 -5.30
N VAL A 101 5.21 -12.65 -3.99
CA VAL A 101 3.97 -12.17 -3.37
C VAL A 101 4.28 -10.97 -2.50
N MET A 102 3.55 -9.89 -2.72
CA MET A 102 3.72 -8.67 -1.96
C MET A 102 2.35 -8.16 -1.53
N TRP A 103 2.27 -7.64 -0.32
CA TRP A 103 1.07 -7.04 0.24
C TRP A 103 1.20 -5.53 0.25
N VAL A 104 0.09 -4.83 0.10
CA VAL A 104 0.05 -3.37 0.20
C VAL A 104 -0.87 -2.97 1.34
N VAL A 105 -0.45 -1.95 2.09
CA VAL A 105 -1.21 -1.41 3.23
C VAL A 105 -1.27 0.11 3.13
N ASP A 106 -2.09 0.72 3.97
CA ASP A 106 -2.17 2.17 4.14
C ASP A 106 -2.75 2.88 2.91
N PHE A 107 -4.06 3.09 2.95
CA PHE A 107 -4.80 3.73 1.86
C PHE A 107 -5.24 5.15 2.19
N GLU A 108 -4.59 5.77 3.17
CA GLU A 108 -4.98 7.11 3.63
C GLU A 108 -4.98 8.15 2.50
N HIS A 109 -3.99 8.08 1.62
CA HIS A 109 -3.82 9.07 0.55
C HIS A 109 -4.29 8.58 -0.81
N ALA A 110 -4.79 7.34 -0.90
CA ALA A 110 -5.29 6.80 -2.15
C ALA A 110 -6.62 7.48 -2.53
N GLN A 111 -6.80 7.72 -3.83
CA GLN A 111 -7.99 8.41 -4.33
C GLN A 111 -8.50 7.71 -5.59
N PHE A 112 -9.79 7.86 -5.87
CA PHE A 112 -10.35 7.42 -7.13
C PHE A 112 -10.03 8.45 -8.22
N LYS A 113 -9.76 7.96 -9.43
CA LYS A 113 -9.67 8.85 -10.59
C LYS A 113 -11.07 9.38 -10.92
N PRO A 114 -11.24 10.63 -11.35
CA PRO A 114 -10.23 11.61 -11.73
C PRO A 114 -9.86 12.60 -10.63
N HIS A 115 -10.17 12.32 -9.38
CA HIS A 115 -10.03 13.28 -8.28
C HIS A 115 -8.59 13.64 -7.93
N LEU A 116 -7.63 12.84 -8.36
CA LEU A 116 -6.22 13.11 -8.10
C LEU A 116 -5.40 12.91 -9.36
N ASN A 117 -4.59 13.91 -9.70
CA ASN A 117 -3.56 13.78 -10.72
C ASN A 117 -2.23 13.71 -10.00
N ASP A 118 -1.49 12.65 -10.25
CA ASP A 118 -0.20 12.45 -9.59
C ASP A 118 0.86 12.11 -10.63
N THR A 119 1.75 13.08 -10.88
CA THR A 119 2.79 12.91 -11.89
C THR A 119 3.81 11.85 -11.48
N PHE A 120 4.08 11.71 -10.18
CA PHE A 120 5.00 10.66 -9.71
C PHE A 120 4.43 9.28 -10.02
N VAL A 121 3.16 9.06 -9.68
CA VAL A 121 2.51 7.76 -9.90
C VAL A 121 2.53 7.41 -11.39
N GLU A 122 2.18 8.36 -12.26
CA GLU A 122 2.14 8.12 -13.69
C GLU A 122 3.51 7.75 -14.25
N LYS A 123 4.56 8.45 -13.84
CA LYS A 123 5.91 8.13 -14.26
C LYS A 123 6.38 6.78 -13.71
N PHE A 124 6.08 6.52 -12.46
CA PHE A 124 6.48 5.29 -11.79
C PHE A 124 5.89 4.07 -12.49
N ILE A 125 4.64 4.17 -12.90
CA ILE A 125 3.96 3.08 -13.62
C ILE A 125 4.58 2.84 -14.98
N ARG A 126 4.95 3.93 -15.69
CA ARG A 126 5.42 3.82 -17.08
C ARG A 126 6.89 3.48 -17.22
N ASP A 127 7.70 3.86 -16.26
CA ASP A 127 9.16 3.76 -16.39
C ASP A 127 9.71 2.66 -15.47
N PRO A 128 10.03 1.47 -16.03
CA PRO A 128 10.56 0.38 -15.21
C PRO A 128 11.97 0.66 -14.67
N ALA A 129 12.62 1.72 -15.11
CA ALA A 129 13.92 2.12 -14.57
C ALA A 129 13.77 3.10 -13.39
N MET A 130 12.56 3.56 -13.11
CA MET A 130 12.33 4.52 -12.04
C MET A 130 12.14 3.79 -10.71
N ASN A 131 13.24 3.33 -10.14
CA ASN A 131 13.23 2.61 -8.86
C ASN A 131 13.42 3.60 -7.71
N LYS A 132 12.37 4.36 -7.43
CA LYS A 132 12.39 5.42 -6.42
C LYS A 132 11.12 5.42 -5.61
N TRP A 133 11.27 5.73 -4.32
CA TRP A 133 10.12 6.00 -3.47
C TRP A 133 9.61 7.41 -3.73
N ASN A 134 8.32 7.64 -3.48
CA ASN A 134 7.72 8.95 -3.64
C ASN A 134 8.26 9.90 -2.57
N PRO A 135 8.96 10.97 -2.92
CA PRO A 135 9.59 11.85 -1.92
C PRO A 135 8.60 12.58 -1.02
N GLU A 136 7.35 12.70 -1.42
CA GLU A 136 6.31 13.30 -0.57
C GLU A 136 6.00 12.45 0.66
N PHE A 137 6.21 11.16 0.58
CA PHE A 137 5.76 10.20 1.61
C PHE A 137 6.90 9.43 2.26
N LYS A 138 8.10 9.69 1.87
CA LYS A 138 9.23 8.93 2.38
C LYS A 138 9.84 9.58 3.62
#